data_4e736a2a6ed131e2a024014fe9726549
#
_entry.id   4e736a2a6ed131e2a024014fe9726549
#
_cell.length_a   1.000
_cell.length_b   1.000
_cell.length_c   1.000
_cell.angle_alpha   90.00
_cell.angle_beta   90.00
_cell.angle_gamma   90.00
#
_symmetry.space_group_name_H-M   'P 1'
#
loop_
_entity.id
_entity.type
_entity.pdbx_description
1 polymer ?
#
loop_
_entity_poly.entity_id
_entity_poly.type
_entity_poly.pdbx_seq_one_letter_code
_entity_poly.pdbx_strand_id
1 'polypeptide(L)'
;MGWNGVGEFTEVEGKMDAVQYCEILEDGVVGSFEKLELEEEERIFQQDNDPKHTSKKATKWLEDNDIQVLSWPAQSPDLNPIEHLWVHLKKRLKVYPTPPKGVQELWERVAEEWDQITPETCQRLIGIILRRFQAVIKAKGGHTKY
;
A
#
# COMPACT_ATOMS: atom_id res chain seq x y z
N MET A 1 0.47 -4.45 0.69
CA MET A 1 0.99 -5.21 1.84
C MET A 1 -0.17 -5.77 2.65
N GLY A 2 -0.01 -6.95 3.20
CA GLY A 2 -0.95 -7.65 4.09
C GLY A 2 -0.21 -8.24 5.30
N TRP A 3 -0.92 -9.01 6.11
CA TRP A 3 -0.35 -9.70 7.27
C TRP A 3 0.72 -10.72 6.88
N ASN A 4 0.53 -11.38 5.73
CA ASN A 4 1.42 -12.43 5.22
C ASN A 4 2.65 -11.90 4.47
N GLY A 5 2.78 -10.57 4.29
CA GLY A 5 3.91 -9.96 3.60
C GLY A 5 3.55 -8.82 2.66
N VAL A 6 4.36 -8.64 1.63
CA VAL A 6 4.14 -7.65 0.56
C VAL A 6 3.57 -8.32 -0.68
N GLY A 7 2.61 -7.66 -1.31
CA GLY A 7 2.04 -8.08 -2.58
C GLY A 7 2.90 -7.68 -3.77
N GLU A 8 2.26 -7.63 -4.93
CA GLU A 8 2.90 -7.20 -6.17
C GLU A 8 3.34 -5.73 -6.10
N PHE A 9 4.35 -5.42 -6.87
CA PHE A 9 4.94 -4.08 -6.98
C PHE A 9 5.01 -3.70 -8.45
N THR A 10 4.24 -2.66 -8.84
CA THR A 10 4.07 -2.27 -10.24
C THR A 10 4.67 -0.89 -10.49
N GLU A 11 5.43 -0.75 -11.58
CA GLU A 11 5.94 0.53 -12.05
C GLU A 11 4.80 1.33 -12.71
N VAL A 12 4.73 2.61 -12.36
CA VAL A 12 3.78 3.54 -12.96
C VAL A 12 4.50 4.37 -14.01
N GLU A 13 4.15 4.19 -15.27
CA GLU A 13 4.69 5.00 -16.35
C GLU A 13 3.94 6.34 -16.46
N GLY A 14 4.70 7.42 -16.43
CA GLY A 14 4.16 8.77 -16.58
C GLY A 14 3.25 9.21 -15.44
N LYS A 15 2.10 9.81 -15.77
CA LYS A 15 1.11 10.30 -14.80
C LYS A 15 -0.11 9.38 -14.79
N MET A 16 -0.28 8.68 -13.69
CA MET A 16 -1.41 7.77 -13.48
C MET A 16 -2.75 8.50 -13.57
N ASP A 17 -3.64 7.99 -14.41
CA ASP A 17 -5.06 8.35 -14.47
C ASP A 17 -5.95 7.19 -13.97
N ALA A 18 -7.27 7.34 -14.07
CA ALA A 18 -8.21 6.32 -13.61
C ALA A 18 -8.21 5.05 -14.50
N VAL A 19 -7.74 5.12 -15.75
CA VAL A 19 -7.64 3.95 -16.63
C VAL A 19 -6.46 3.11 -16.22
N GLN A 20 -5.28 3.73 -16.18
CA GLN A 20 -4.05 3.08 -15.73
C GLN A 20 -4.18 2.54 -14.29
N TYR A 21 -4.94 3.25 -13.44
CA TYR A 21 -5.21 2.74 -12.09
C TYR A 21 -5.99 1.43 -12.12
N CYS A 22 -6.99 1.27 -12.98
CA CYS A 22 -7.72 -0.01 -13.10
C CYS A 22 -6.82 -1.13 -13.64
N GLU A 23 -5.91 -0.85 -14.57
CA GLU A 23 -4.91 -1.81 -15.05
C GLU A 23 -3.98 -2.26 -13.91
N ILE A 24 -3.53 -1.31 -13.08
CA ILE A 24 -2.73 -1.62 -11.89
C ILE A 24 -3.52 -2.44 -10.87
N LEU A 25 -4.83 -2.20 -10.71
CA LEU A 25 -5.67 -3.00 -9.81
C LEU A 25 -5.77 -4.46 -10.30
N GLU A 26 -5.91 -4.68 -11.61
CA GLU A 26 -6.02 -6.00 -12.19
C GLU A 26 -4.77 -6.84 -11.94
N ASP A 27 -3.61 -6.32 -12.29
CA ASP A 27 -2.33 -7.02 -12.12
C ASP A 27 -1.84 -7.01 -10.66
N GLY A 28 -1.95 -5.85 -10.00
CA GLY A 28 -1.38 -5.61 -8.69
C GLY A 28 -2.22 -6.14 -7.53
N VAL A 29 -3.54 -5.90 -7.52
CA VAL A 29 -4.38 -6.30 -6.37
C VAL A 29 -4.72 -7.79 -6.45
N VAL A 30 -5.16 -8.27 -7.61
CA VAL A 30 -5.48 -9.70 -7.80
C VAL A 30 -4.23 -10.55 -7.61
N GLY A 31 -3.13 -10.20 -8.28
CA GLY A 31 -1.84 -10.89 -8.10
C GLY A 31 -1.32 -10.82 -6.65
N SER A 32 -1.59 -9.71 -5.93
CA SER A 32 -1.24 -9.62 -4.51
C SER A 32 -2.04 -10.56 -3.63
N PHE A 33 -3.32 -10.77 -3.91
CA PHE A 33 -4.14 -11.72 -3.15
C PHE A 33 -3.63 -13.14 -3.33
N GLU A 34 -3.28 -13.53 -4.56
CA GLU A 34 -2.69 -14.84 -4.87
C GLU A 34 -1.31 -15.00 -4.20
N LYS A 35 -0.40 -14.05 -4.38
CA LYS A 35 0.94 -14.06 -3.78
C LYS A 35 0.93 -14.15 -2.25
N LEU A 36 -0.04 -13.52 -1.61
CA LEU A 36 -0.20 -13.52 -0.16
C LEU A 36 -1.05 -14.71 0.34
N GLU A 37 -1.49 -15.60 -0.56
CA GLU A 37 -2.30 -16.79 -0.26
C GLU A 37 -3.55 -16.44 0.58
N LEU A 38 -4.26 -15.34 0.20
CA LEU A 38 -5.44 -14.89 0.92
C LEU A 38 -6.68 -15.63 0.43
N GLU A 39 -7.40 -16.23 1.36
CA GLU A 39 -8.72 -16.81 1.10
C GLU A 39 -9.71 -15.67 0.73
N GLU A 40 -10.80 -16.01 0.05
CA GLU A 40 -11.74 -15.03 -0.50
C GLU A 40 -12.30 -14.08 0.57
N GLU A 41 -12.60 -14.61 1.77
CA GLU A 41 -13.14 -13.86 2.90
C GLU A 41 -12.10 -12.91 3.54
N GLU A 42 -10.82 -13.11 3.27
CA GLU A 42 -9.71 -12.29 3.77
C GLU A 42 -9.33 -11.15 2.81
N ARG A 43 -9.89 -11.12 1.60
CA ARG A 43 -9.57 -10.17 0.53
C ARG A 43 -10.21 -8.81 0.76
N ILE A 44 -9.71 -8.08 1.73
CA ILE A 44 -10.13 -6.70 2.00
C ILE A 44 -9.07 -5.74 1.49
N PHE A 45 -9.45 -4.92 0.52
CA PHE A 45 -8.56 -3.94 -0.09
C PHE A 45 -8.69 -2.56 0.57
N GLN A 46 -7.56 -1.98 0.95
CA GLN A 46 -7.49 -0.62 1.46
C GLN A 46 -6.86 0.31 0.44
N GLN A 47 -7.54 1.39 0.13
CA GLN A 47 -7.02 2.51 -0.66
C GLN A 47 -7.38 3.85 0.02
N ASP A 48 -6.69 4.92 -0.35
CA ASP A 48 -7.07 6.27 0.06
C ASP A 48 -8.18 6.85 -0.82
N ASN A 49 -8.60 8.09 -0.51
CA ASN A 49 -9.66 8.77 -1.24
C ASN A 49 -9.11 9.67 -2.39
N ASP A 50 -7.99 9.28 -3.03
CA ASP A 50 -7.52 9.98 -4.23
C ASP A 50 -8.62 9.95 -5.31
N PRO A 51 -8.85 11.05 -6.05
CA PRO A 51 -9.88 11.10 -7.09
C PRO A 51 -9.78 10.00 -8.15
N LYS A 52 -8.58 9.48 -8.42
CA LYS A 52 -8.40 8.36 -9.35
C LYS A 52 -8.95 7.06 -8.76
N HIS A 53 -8.72 6.85 -7.47
CA HIS A 53 -9.16 5.66 -6.73
C HIS A 53 -10.67 5.64 -6.52
N THR A 54 -11.27 6.81 -6.33
CA THR A 54 -12.72 6.98 -6.13
C THR A 54 -13.49 7.30 -7.42
N SER A 55 -12.84 7.23 -8.57
CA SER A 55 -13.48 7.44 -9.86
C SER A 55 -14.57 6.40 -10.13
N LYS A 56 -15.61 6.77 -10.91
CA LYS A 56 -16.66 5.82 -11.31
C LYS A 56 -16.10 4.56 -11.97
N LYS A 57 -14.99 4.69 -12.71
CA LYS A 57 -14.35 3.56 -13.40
C LYS A 57 -13.71 2.60 -12.38
N ALA A 58 -12.93 3.12 -11.44
CA ALA A 58 -12.28 2.33 -10.41
C ALA A 58 -13.30 1.66 -9.48
N THR A 59 -14.32 2.41 -9.03
CA THR A 59 -15.38 1.86 -8.19
C THR A 59 -16.11 0.73 -8.89
N LYS A 60 -16.49 0.94 -10.16
CA LYS A 60 -17.15 -0.11 -10.95
C LYS A 60 -16.26 -1.34 -11.14
N TRP A 61 -14.96 -1.15 -11.40
CA TRP A 61 -14.02 -2.25 -11.56
C TRP A 61 -13.92 -3.10 -10.27
N LEU A 62 -13.84 -2.43 -9.12
CA LEU A 62 -13.80 -3.12 -7.80
C LEU A 62 -15.09 -3.90 -7.51
N GLU A 63 -16.25 -3.33 -7.85
CA GLU A 63 -17.56 -3.98 -7.75
C GLU A 63 -17.66 -5.19 -8.70
N ASP A 64 -17.28 -5.02 -9.97
CA ASP A 64 -17.35 -6.07 -11.00
C ASP A 64 -16.41 -7.27 -10.68
N ASN A 65 -15.38 -7.06 -9.85
CA ASN A 65 -14.44 -8.10 -9.42
C ASN A 65 -14.68 -8.57 -7.96
N ASP A 66 -15.79 -8.22 -7.35
CA ASP A 66 -16.18 -8.61 -6.00
C ASP A 66 -15.13 -8.28 -4.92
N ILE A 67 -14.38 -7.17 -5.11
CA ILE A 67 -13.34 -6.76 -4.18
C ILE A 67 -13.95 -5.88 -3.07
N GLN A 68 -13.92 -6.38 -1.84
CA GLN A 68 -14.34 -5.62 -0.68
C GLN A 68 -13.34 -4.50 -0.38
N VAL A 69 -13.81 -3.24 -0.45
CA VAL A 69 -12.99 -2.06 -0.14
C VAL A 69 -13.24 -1.59 1.30
N LEU A 70 -12.15 -1.43 2.05
CA LEU A 70 -12.22 -0.89 3.40
C LEU A 70 -12.57 0.61 3.36
N SER A 71 -13.66 1.00 4.04
CA SER A 71 -13.99 2.42 4.21
C SER A 71 -12.87 3.13 4.96
N TRP A 72 -12.31 4.18 4.36
CA TRP A 72 -11.12 4.84 4.88
C TRP A 72 -11.36 6.33 5.10
N PRO A 73 -10.95 6.90 6.24
CA PRO A 73 -11.08 8.34 6.49
C PRO A 73 -10.15 9.13 5.55
N ALA A 74 -10.64 10.27 5.06
CA ALA A 74 -9.83 11.16 4.25
C ALA A 74 -8.63 11.71 5.05
N GLN A 75 -7.53 12.00 4.35
CA GLN A 75 -6.33 12.65 4.92
C GLN A 75 -5.77 11.96 6.18
N SER A 76 -5.74 10.62 6.17
CA SER A 76 -5.27 9.81 7.30
C SER A 76 -4.06 8.92 6.95
N PRO A 77 -2.95 9.48 6.43
CA PRO A 77 -1.76 8.70 6.09
C PRO A 77 -1.08 8.10 7.33
N ASP A 78 -1.21 8.73 8.49
CA ASP A 78 -0.71 8.26 9.78
C ASP A 78 -1.37 6.95 10.24
N LEU A 79 -2.59 6.67 9.77
CA LEU A 79 -3.29 5.41 10.01
C LEU A 79 -2.98 4.35 8.96
N ASN A 80 -2.43 4.72 7.79
CA ASN A 80 -2.14 3.78 6.71
C ASN A 80 -0.80 3.06 6.94
N PRO A 81 -0.78 1.73 7.15
CA PRO A 81 0.47 1.00 7.41
C PRO A 81 1.47 1.06 6.26
N ILE A 82 1.01 1.20 5.01
CA ILE A 82 1.90 1.27 3.85
C ILE A 82 2.81 2.50 3.89
N GLU A 83 2.36 3.61 4.46
CA GLU A 83 3.18 4.82 4.58
C GLU A 83 4.43 4.58 5.44
N HIS A 84 4.30 3.74 6.47
CA HIS A 84 5.43 3.35 7.30
C HIS A 84 6.33 2.34 6.61
N LEU A 85 5.78 1.51 5.74
CA LEU A 85 6.55 0.62 4.89
C LEU A 85 7.40 1.42 3.89
N TRP A 86 6.85 2.50 3.31
CA TRP A 86 7.62 3.44 2.48
C TRP A 86 8.79 4.09 3.24
N VAL A 87 8.58 4.45 4.52
CA VAL A 87 9.68 4.96 5.36
C VAL A 87 10.73 3.89 5.61
N HIS A 88 10.32 2.64 5.84
CA HIS A 88 11.24 1.51 6.00
C HIS A 88 12.08 1.30 4.73
N LEU A 89 11.44 1.21 3.57
CA LEU A 89 12.07 1.05 2.27
C LEU A 89 13.06 2.19 1.95
N LYS A 90 12.66 3.44 2.18
CA LYS A 90 13.55 4.60 2.00
C LYS A 90 14.80 4.54 2.89
N LYS A 91 14.71 3.97 4.10
CA LYS A 91 15.88 3.77 4.96
C LYS A 91 16.82 2.72 4.39
N ARG A 92 16.30 1.63 3.84
CA ARG A 92 17.10 0.58 3.21
C ARG A 92 17.83 1.11 1.97
N LEU A 93 17.14 1.86 1.12
CA LEU A 93 17.74 2.50 -0.06
C LEU A 93 18.87 3.47 0.28
N LYS A 94 18.85 4.10 1.46
CA LYS A 94 19.93 4.99 1.91
C LYS A 94 21.23 4.27 2.31
N VAL A 95 21.19 2.96 2.48
CA VAL A 95 22.39 2.16 2.86
C VAL A 95 23.24 1.85 1.62
N TYR A 96 22.71 1.99 0.43
CA TYR A 96 23.50 1.82 -0.80
C TYR A 96 24.64 2.83 -0.85
N PRO A 97 25.86 2.40 -1.22
CA PRO A 97 27.06 3.24 -1.14
C PRO A 97 27.06 4.40 -2.14
N THR A 98 26.25 4.29 -3.20
CA THR A 98 26.15 5.29 -4.26
C THR A 98 24.69 5.60 -4.57
N PRO A 99 24.34 6.86 -4.91
CA PRO A 99 23.02 7.19 -5.45
C PRO A 99 22.74 6.41 -6.74
N PRO A 100 21.48 6.11 -7.04
CA PRO A 100 21.12 5.47 -8.31
C PRO A 100 21.43 6.42 -9.49
N LYS A 101 21.94 5.87 -10.58
CA LYS A 101 22.31 6.66 -11.79
C LYS A 101 21.10 7.10 -12.62
N GLY A 102 19.92 6.57 -12.32
CA GLY A 102 18.70 6.91 -13.03
C GLY A 102 17.50 6.17 -12.46
N VAL A 103 16.33 6.36 -13.10
CA VAL A 103 15.05 5.76 -12.66
C VAL A 103 15.12 4.24 -12.73
N GLN A 104 15.74 3.68 -13.77
CA GLN A 104 15.86 2.23 -13.94
C GLN A 104 16.62 1.58 -12.76
N GLU A 105 17.79 2.11 -12.41
CA GLU A 105 18.57 1.58 -11.28
C GLU A 105 17.85 1.79 -9.94
N LEU A 106 17.12 2.91 -9.80
CA LEU A 106 16.29 3.13 -8.62
C LEU A 106 15.18 2.07 -8.53
N TRP A 107 14.50 1.78 -9.63
CA TRP A 107 13.47 0.76 -9.72
C TRP A 107 13.99 -0.63 -9.34
N GLU A 108 15.13 -1.04 -9.91
CA GLU A 108 15.76 -2.33 -9.62
C GLU A 108 16.09 -2.46 -8.12
N ARG A 109 16.67 -1.42 -7.50
CA ARG A 109 16.97 -1.40 -6.07
C ARG A 109 15.70 -1.43 -5.21
N VAL A 110 14.66 -0.71 -5.62
CA VAL A 110 13.37 -0.70 -4.92
C VAL A 110 12.72 -2.07 -4.99
N ALA A 111 12.72 -2.72 -6.14
CA ALA A 111 12.16 -4.07 -6.32
C ALA A 111 12.93 -5.10 -5.48
N GLU A 112 14.26 -5.05 -5.48
CA GLU A 112 15.11 -5.92 -4.65
C GLU A 112 14.78 -5.74 -3.15
N GLU A 113 14.70 -4.51 -2.67
CA GLU A 113 14.41 -4.20 -1.27
C GLU A 113 12.96 -4.53 -0.88
N TRP A 114 12.03 -4.42 -1.83
CA TRP A 114 10.63 -4.80 -1.64
C TRP A 114 10.49 -6.31 -1.41
N ASP A 115 11.15 -7.12 -2.22
CA ASP A 115 11.10 -8.59 -2.11
C ASP A 115 11.79 -9.11 -0.83
N GLN A 116 12.67 -8.32 -0.21
CA GLN A 116 13.30 -8.64 1.07
C GLN A 116 12.45 -8.24 2.30
N ILE A 117 11.29 -7.62 2.11
CA ILE A 117 10.40 -7.28 3.22
C ILE A 117 9.72 -8.55 3.73
N THR A 118 9.99 -8.87 4.98
CA THR A 118 9.48 -10.10 5.60
C THR A 118 8.06 -9.92 6.15
N PRO A 119 7.29 -11.02 6.30
CA PRO A 119 5.99 -10.99 6.97
C PRO A 119 6.04 -10.36 8.37
N GLU A 120 7.09 -10.61 9.16
CA GLU A 120 7.24 -10.04 10.50
C GLU A 120 7.34 -8.51 10.47
N THR A 121 7.94 -7.95 9.41
CA THR A 121 7.97 -6.49 9.22
C THR A 121 6.58 -5.94 8.96
N CYS A 122 5.78 -6.59 8.11
CA CYS A 122 4.39 -6.23 7.84
C CYS A 122 3.52 -6.36 9.09
N GLN A 123 3.60 -7.47 9.80
CA GLN A 123 2.88 -7.75 11.05
C GLN A 123 3.17 -6.69 12.12
N ARG A 124 4.43 -6.30 12.29
CA ARG A 124 4.81 -5.22 13.22
C ARG A 124 4.16 -3.89 12.85
N LEU A 125 4.13 -3.54 11.55
CA LEU A 125 3.52 -2.29 11.08
C LEU A 125 2.00 -2.30 11.20
N ILE A 126 1.35 -3.42 10.91
CA ILE A 126 -0.09 -3.59 11.06
C ILE A 126 -0.48 -3.63 12.55
N GLY A 127 0.29 -4.36 13.37
CA GLY A 127 0.01 -4.53 14.79
C GLY A 127 -0.01 -3.24 15.63
N ILE A 128 0.65 -2.17 15.17
CA ILE A 128 0.61 -0.88 15.87
C ILE A 128 -0.59 -0.01 15.47
N ILE A 129 -1.35 -0.38 14.43
CA ILE A 129 -2.49 0.42 13.94
C ILE A 129 -3.58 0.59 15.01
N LEU A 130 -3.90 -0.45 15.75
CA LEU A 130 -4.88 -0.34 16.83
C LEU A 130 -4.51 0.73 17.87
N ARG A 131 -3.23 0.83 18.23
CA ARG A 131 -2.74 1.88 19.15
C ARG A 131 -2.85 3.26 18.53
N ARG A 132 -2.69 3.39 17.21
CA ARG A 132 -2.84 4.65 16.48
C ARG A 132 -4.30 5.06 16.44
N PHE A 133 -5.22 4.17 16.12
CA PHE A 133 -6.67 4.43 16.20
C PHE A 133 -7.06 4.94 17.58
N GLN A 134 -6.61 4.27 18.64
CA GLN A 134 -6.88 4.72 20.02
C GLN A 134 -6.33 6.12 20.29
N ALA A 135 -5.12 6.45 19.79
CA ALA A 135 -4.54 7.77 19.95
C ALA A 135 -5.33 8.84 19.19
N VAL A 136 -5.77 8.59 17.96
CA VAL A 136 -6.60 9.50 17.17
C VAL A 136 -7.96 9.71 17.83
N ILE A 137 -8.62 8.65 18.30
CA ILE A 137 -9.89 8.75 19.04
C ILE A 137 -9.71 9.59 20.31
N LYS A 138 -8.65 9.35 21.09
CA LYS A 138 -8.34 10.12 22.30
C LYS A 138 -8.05 11.59 21.98
N ALA A 139 -7.40 11.87 20.85
CA ALA A 139 -7.13 13.22 20.37
C ALA A 139 -8.33 13.87 19.66
N LYS A 140 -9.50 13.18 19.60
CA LYS A 140 -10.71 13.65 18.90
C LYS A 140 -10.44 14.08 17.46
N GLY A 141 -9.61 13.32 16.73
CA GLY A 141 -9.20 13.62 15.36
C GLY A 141 -8.07 14.67 15.24
N GLY A 142 -7.55 15.18 16.37
CA GLY A 142 -6.41 16.09 16.36
C GLY A 142 -5.06 15.40 16.20
N HIS A 143 -3.99 16.19 16.18
CA HIS A 143 -2.62 15.68 16.03
C HIS A 143 -2.27 14.63 17.09
N THR A 144 -1.62 13.58 16.66
CA THR A 144 -1.06 12.54 17.53
C THR A 144 0.47 12.57 17.45
N LYS A 145 1.13 11.78 18.26
CA LYS A 145 2.59 11.60 18.21
C LYS A 145 3.09 10.71 17.07
N TYR A 146 2.18 10.22 16.23
CA TYR A 146 2.47 9.31 15.12
C TYR A 146 2.49 10.04 13.79
#